data_3f8c1d486d8cd0f818e1821e86950bda
#
_entry.id   3f8c1d486d8cd0f818e1821e86950bda
#
_cell.length_a   1.000
_cell.length_b   1.000
_cell.length_c   1.000
_cell.angle_alpha   90.00
_cell.angle_beta   90.00
_cell.angle_gamma   90.00
#
_symmetry.space_group_name_H-M   'P 1'
#
loop_
_entity.id
_entity.type
_entity.pdbx_description
1 polymer ?
#
loop_
_entity_poly.entity_id
_entity_poly.type
_entity_poly.pdbx_seq_one_letter_code
_entity_poly.pdbx_strand_id
1 'polypeptide(L)' 'MISCDKGNIRLKGTVPRLYAELATIVHCLKESALEKGIEEKEANKDLLSAFESGLKTEQ' A
#
# COMPACT_ATOMS: atom_id res chain seq x y z
N MET A 1 -13.49 -3.92 -0.15
CA MET A 1 -13.02 -3.07 -1.25
C MET A 1 -12.36 -1.81 -0.72
N ILE A 2 -11.22 -1.49 -1.24
CA ILE A 2 -10.49 -0.26 -0.90
C ILE A 2 -10.52 0.65 -2.12
N SER A 3 -10.99 1.87 -1.95
CA SER A 3 -10.95 2.84 -3.04
C SER A 3 -10.37 4.16 -2.55
N CYS A 4 -9.67 4.84 -3.43
CA CYS A 4 -9.00 6.10 -3.13
C CYS A 4 -9.32 7.10 -4.23
N ASP A 5 -9.81 8.27 -3.82
CA ASP A 5 -10.12 9.33 -4.76
C ASP A 5 -9.75 10.67 -4.15
N LYS A 6 -8.74 11.31 -4.73
CA LYS A 6 -8.27 12.64 -4.33
C LYS A 6 -8.00 12.75 -2.84
N GLY A 7 -7.36 11.74 -2.27
CA GLY A 7 -7.04 11.71 -0.85
C GLY A 7 -8.13 11.19 0.05
N ASN A 8 -9.30 10.88 -0.50
CA ASN A 8 -10.37 10.25 0.24
C ASN A 8 -10.30 8.76 0.07
N ILE A 9 -10.28 8.03 1.16
CA ILE A 9 -10.19 6.57 1.13
C ILE A 9 -11.46 5.97 1.71
N ARG A 10 -12.03 5.01 0.99
CA ARG A 10 -13.21 4.28 1.44
C ARG A 10 -12.87 2.82 1.59
N LEU A 11 -13.25 2.26 2.73
CA LEU A 11 -13.04 0.86 3.03
C LEU A 11 -14.40 0.17 3.15
N LYS A 12 -14.58 -0.88 2.38
CA LYS A 12 -15.83 -1.63 2.39
C LYS A 12 -15.53 -3.11 2.39
N GLY A 13 -16.06 -3.82 3.37
CA GLY A 13 -15.86 -5.25 3.51
C GLY A 13 -15.40 -5.63 4.91
N THR A 14 -15.12 -6.92 5.10
CA THR A 14 -14.63 -7.41 6.39
C THR A 14 -13.14 -7.09 6.53
N VAL A 15 -12.66 -7.04 7.76
CA VAL A 15 -11.26 -6.73 8.02
C VAL A 15 -10.29 -7.70 7.34
N PRO A 16 -10.49 -9.04 7.43
CA PRO A 16 -9.59 -9.95 6.73
C PRO A 16 -9.55 -9.73 5.23
N ARG A 17 -10.68 -9.38 4.64
CA ARG A 17 -10.77 -9.12 3.21
C ARG A 17 -10.05 -7.85 2.84
N LEU A 18 -10.16 -6.82 3.67
CA LEU A 18 -9.44 -5.56 3.45
C LEU A 18 -7.93 -5.77 3.54
N TYR A 19 -7.48 -6.60 4.45
CA TYR A 19 -6.05 -6.92 4.55
C TYR A 19 -5.55 -7.65 3.29
N ALA A 20 -6.37 -8.55 2.75
CA ALA A 20 -6.01 -9.24 1.51
C ALA A 20 -5.91 -8.27 0.34
N GLU A 21 -6.83 -7.31 0.27
CA GLU A 21 -6.79 -6.28 -0.77
C GLU A 21 -5.59 -5.37 -0.60
N LEU A 22 -5.22 -5.05 0.64
CA LEU A 22 -4.03 -4.27 0.91
C LEU A 22 -2.78 -4.98 0.40
N ALA A 23 -2.67 -6.28 0.62
CA ALA A 23 -1.54 -7.05 0.13
C ALA A 23 -1.44 -6.98 -1.39
N THR A 24 -2.56 -7.03 -2.08
CA THR A 24 -2.60 -6.90 -3.53
C THR A 24 -2.13 -5.52 -3.97
N ILE A 25 -2.58 -4.47 -3.29
CA ILE A 25 -2.17 -3.10 -3.59
C ILE A 25 -0.66 -2.94 -3.40
N VAL A 26 -0.12 -3.47 -2.32
CA VAL A 26 1.32 -3.42 -2.05
C VAL A 26 2.10 -4.11 -3.17
N HIS A 27 1.63 -5.27 -3.60
CA HIS A 27 2.26 -6.00 -4.70
C HIS A 27 2.27 -5.17 -5.99
N CYS A 28 1.14 -4.54 -6.31
CA CYS A 28 1.04 -3.71 -7.51
C CYS A 28 1.96 -2.49 -7.44
N LEU A 29 2.08 -1.89 -6.28
CA LEU A 29 2.99 -0.76 -6.08
C LEU A 29 4.45 -1.19 -6.27
N LYS A 30 4.80 -2.37 -5.76
CA LYS A 30 6.14 -2.91 -5.93
C LYS A 30 6.43 -3.16 -7.40
N GLU A 31 5.51 -3.82 -8.11
CA GLU A 31 5.67 -4.08 -9.54
C GLU A 31 5.87 -2.78 -10.32
N SER A 32 5.08 -1.77 -10.01
CA SER A 32 5.19 -0.47 -10.65
C SER A 32 6.57 0.17 -10.42
N ALA A 33 7.09 0.07 -9.20
CA ALA A 33 8.41 0.59 -8.87
C ALA A 33 9.50 -0.14 -9.66
N LEU A 34 9.42 -1.47 -9.74
CA LEU A 34 10.40 -2.26 -10.49
C LEU A 34 10.37 -1.91 -11.98
N GLU A 35 9.20 -1.68 -12.54
CA GLU A 35 9.07 -1.28 -13.94
C GLU A 35 9.72 0.07 -14.22
N LYS A 36 9.79 0.93 -13.21
CA LYS A 36 10.42 2.25 -13.35
C LYS A 36 11.91 2.22 -13.06
N GLY A 37 12.47 1.04 -12.86
CA GLY A 37 13.91 0.88 -12.67
C GLY A 37 14.39 0.98 -11.24
N ILE A 38 13.48 1.01 -10.28
CA ILE A 38 13.84 1.01 -8.85
C ILE A 38 14.24 -0.42 -8.46
N GLU A 39 15.35 -0.56 -7.75
CA GLU A 39 15.79 -1.87 -7.31
C GLU A 39 14.80 -2.47 -6.31
N GLU A 40 14.68 -3.79 -6.33
CA GLU A 40 13.76 -4.49 -5.44
C GLU A 40 13.99 -4.16 -3.97
N LYS A 41 15.25 -4.12 -3.56
CA LYS A 41 15.62 -3.79 -2.18
C LYS A 41 15.14 -2.39 -1.80
N GLU A 42 15.30 -1.44 -2.69
CA GLU A 42 14.86 -0.07 -2.48
C GLU A 42 13.33 0.02 -2.43
N ALA A 43 12.66 -0.68 -3.34
CA ALA A 43 11.20 -0.70 -3.39
C ALA A 43 10.63 -1.27 -2.09
N ASN A 44 11.19 -2.37 -1.61
CA ASN A 44 10.76 -2.99 -0.36
C ASN A 44 10.94 -2.04 0.82
N LYS A 45 12.08 -1.37 0.87
CA LYS A 45 12.38 -0.41 1.93
C LYS A 45 11.39 0.75 1.94
N ASP A 46 11.11 1.30 0.76
CA ASP A 46 10.18 2.41 0.63
C ASP A 46 8.76 2.02 1.02
N LEU A 47 8.32 0.83 0.61
CA LEU A 47 7.00 0.34 0.97
C LEU A 47 6.85 0.12 2.47
N LEU A 48 7.88 -0.44 3.10
CA LEU A 48 7.87 -0.63 4.56
C LEU A 48 7.84 0.70 5.28
N SER A 49 8.60 1.68 4.79
CA SER A 49 8.63 3.01 5.37
C SER A 49 7.25 3.68 5.29
N ALA A 50 6.58 3.57 4.14
CA ALA A 50 5.26 4.12 3.97
C ALA A 50 4.25 3.45 4.90
N PHE A 51 4.35 2.13 5.03
CA PHE A 51 3.48 1.36 5.90
C PHE A 51 3.66 1.78 7.37
N GLU A 52 4.91 1.90 7.81
CA GLU A 52 5.21 2.33 9.17
C GLU A 52 4.71 3.74 9.45
N SER A 53 4.84 4.64 8.49
CA SER A 53 4.33 6.01 8.61
C SER A 53 2.83 6.00 8.83
N GLY A 54 2.11 5.14 8.10
CA GLY A 54 0.67 5.00 8.26
C GLY A 54 0.28 4.52 9.65
N LEU A 55 1.06 3.57 10.20
CA LEU A 55 0.81 3.06 11.52
C LEU A 55 1.03 4.10 12.61
N LYS A 56 1.96 5.02 12.39
CA LYS A 56 2.32 6.04 13.38
C LYS A 56 1.49 7.31 13.28
N THR A 57 0.67 7.43 12.26
CA THR A 57 -0.17 8.62 12.08
C THR A 57 -1.24 8.66 13.14
N GLU A 58 -1.34 9.78 13.84
CA GLU A 58 -2.38 9.99 14.83
C GLU A 58 -3.54 10.76 14.22
N GLN A 59 -4.72 10.35 14.58
CA GLN A 59 -5.94 10.97 14.10
C GLN A 59 -6.49 11.96 15.14
#